data_3434de5b1c27921431763f812420553a
#
_entry.id   3434de5b1c27921431763f812420553a
#
_cell.length_a   1.000
_cell.length_b   1.000
_cell.length_c   1.000
_cell.angle_alpha   90.00
_cell.angle_beta   90.00
_cell.angle_gamma   90.00
#
_symmetry.space_group_name_H-M   'P 1'
#
loop_
_entity.id
_entity.type
_entity.pdbx_description
1 polymer ?
#
loop_
_entity_poly.entity_id
_entity_poly.type
_entity_poly.pdbx_seq_one_letter_code
_entity_poly.pdbx_strand_id
1 'polypeptide(L)'
;MFQFDEQDANGQFMITVPQAAEPQPSTSAVVTYGSDDPVSLSESDAAALSTVLLQANYKKTGKTADYRYNVDLGGQIYEVALDWKDNTWNGSVRYNGQVAMLVTKSSCTVASIFASNHLGGTPERDTAKWPADVQDLAITPKAESMATANDVNVRTAPSTNSDVLMTMPTDTVVAVTGVSDETDDGAWYEIWYNEVCAYLNAKYVKSISSAAASTNG
;
A
#
# COMPACT_ATOMS: atom_id res chain seq x y z
N MET A 1 -15.56 -9.10 -32.12
CA MET A 1 -16.03 -10.12 -33.10
C MET A 1 -16.97 -11.01 -32.30
N PHE A 2 -18.26 -10.97 -32.56
CA PHE A 2 -19.22 -11.83 -31.86
C PHE A 2 -19.18 -13.20 -32.49
N GLN A 3 -18.94 -14.23 -31.71
CA GLN A 3 -19.01 -15.63 -32.15
C GLN A 3 -20.41 -16.15 -31.84
N PHE A 4 -21.12 -16.61 -32.84
CA PHE A 4 -22.42 -17.26 -32.70
C PHE A 4 -22.16 -18.75 -32.58
N ASP A 5 -22.27 -19.29 -31.38
CA ASP A 5 -22.19 -20.73 -31.17
C ASP A 5 -23.55 -21.27 -30.74
N GLU A 6 -24.02 -22.27 -31.47
CA GLU A 6 -25.16 -23.16 -31.25
C GLU A 6 -26.55 -22.54 -31.01
N GLN A 7 -27.53 -23.04 -31.78
CA GLN A 7 -28.96 -22.84 -31.51
C GLN A 7 -29.40 -23.76 -30.38
N ASP A 8 -30.20 -23.23 -29.45
CA ASP A 8 -30.89 -24.06 -28.47
C ASP A 8 -31.96 -24.95 -29.13
N ALA A 9 -32.55 -25.86 -28.35
CA ALA A 9 -33.61 -26.77 -28.83
C ALA A 9 -34.86 -26.05 -29.38
N ASN A 10 -34.98 -24.72 -29.22
CA ASN A 10 -36.05 -23.88 -29.71
C ASN A 10 -35.64 -23.03 -30.92
N GLY A 11 -34.41 -23.22 -31.44
CA GLY A 11 -33.89 -22.45 -32.57
C GLY A 11 -33.47 -21.02 -32.26
N GLN A 12 -33.30 -20.66 -30.97
CA GLN A 12 -32.77 -19.37 -30.58
C GLN A 12 -31.25 -19.38 -30.46
N PHE A 13 -30.59 -18.35 -31.00
CA PHE A 13 -29.14 -18.19 -30.87
C PHE A 13 -28.79 -17.77 -29.44
N MET A 14 -27.99 -18.57 -28.77
CA MET A 14 -27.37 -18.14 -27.52
C MET A 14 -26.24 -17.19 -27.84
N ILE A 15 -26.35 -15.94 -27.38
CA ILE A 15 -25.24 -14.97 -27.39
C ILE A 15 -24.47 -15.18 -26.08
N THR A 16 -23.36 -15.90 -26.17
CA THR A 16 -22.41 -15.92 -25.07
C THR A 16 -21.66 -14.57 -25.08
N VAL A 17 -22.07 -13.66 -24.26
CA VAL A 17 -21.27 -12.46 -23.96
C VAL A 17 -20.07 -12.97 -23.19
N PRO A 18 -18.82 -12.79 -23.70
CA PRO A 18 -17.65 -13.13 -22.88
C PRO A 18 -17.76 -12.34 -21.58
N GLN A 19 -17.89 -13.04 -20.47
CA GLN A 19 -17.79 -12.42 -19.16
C GLN A 19 -16.41 -11.79 -19.09
N ALA A 20 -16.35 -10.47 -18.97
CA ALA A 20 -15.08 -9.79 -18.76
C ALA A 20 -14.42 -10.45 -17.54
N ALA A 21 -13.22 -11.00 -17.74
CA ALA A 21 -12.47 -11.59 -16.65
C ALA A 21 -12.40 -10.58 -15.51
N GLU A 22 -12.73 -11.01 -14.30
CA GLU A 22 -12.55 -10.16 -13.14
C GLU A 22 -11.08 -9.71 -13.09
N PRO A 23 -10.81 -8.42 -12.87
CA PRO A 23 -9.45 -7.92 -12.85
C PRO A 23 -8.67 -8.63 -11.74
N GLN A 24 -7.66 -9.39 -12.15
CA GLN A 24 -6.76 -10.06 -11.21
C GLN A 24 -5.69 -9.11 -10.71
N PRO A 25 -5.22 -9.25 -9.46
CA PRO A 25 -4.12 -8.44 -8.96
C PRO A 25 -2.90 -8.52 -9.87
N SER A 26 -2.39 -7.37 -10.27
CA SER A 26 -1.17 -7.29 -11.07
C SER A 26 0.04 -7.47 -10.16
N THR A 27 1.02 -8.24 -10.59
CA THR A 27 2.34 -8.35 -9.94
C THR A 27 3.36 -7.35 -10.50
N SER A 28 2.92 -6.47 -11.39
CA SER A 28 3.74 -5.41 -11.97
C SER A 28 3.02 -4.08 -11.85
N ALA A 29 3.68 -3.09 -11.28
CA ALA A 29 3.19 -1.72 -11.19
C ALA A 29 4.32 -0.73 -11.43
N VAL A 30 4.01 0.35 -12.13
CA VAL A 30 4.89 1.49 -12.31
C VAL A 30 4.19 2.71 -11.73
N VAL A 31 4.87 3.47 -10.89
CA VAL A 31 4.31 4.67 -10.26
C VAL A 31 5.15 5.89 -10.62
N THR A 32 4.46 6.98 -10.95
CA THR A 32 5.06 8.28 -11.20
C THR A 32 4.50 9.28 -10.21
N TYR A 33 5.36 10.07 -9.57
CA TYR A 33 4.97 11.17 -8.70
C TYR A 33 5.19 12.52 -9.41
N GLY A 34 4.10 13.25 -9.67
CA GLY A 34 4.17 14.52 -10.39
C GLY A 34 4.82 14.38 -11.76
N SER A 35 5.98 15.02 -11.92
CA SER A 35 6.82 14.98 -13.13
C SER A 35 8.10 14.17 -12.96
N ASP A 36 8.26 13.44 -11.85
CA ASP A 36 9.43 12.64 -11.57
C ASP A 36 9.54 11.42 -12.50
N ASP A 37 10.71 10.79 -12.52
CA ASP A 37 10.91 9.57 -13.29
C ASP A 37 10.03 8.42 -12.75
N PRO A 38 9.50 7.55 -13.62
CA PRO A 38 8.71 6.40 -13.23
C PRO A 38 9.50 5.39 -12.38
N VAL A 39 8.91 4.93 -11.30
CA VAL A 39 9.47 3.92 -10.40
C VAL A 39 8.73 2.60 -10.56
N SER A 40 9.45 1.53 -10.88
CA SER A 40 8.90 0.17 -10.89
C SER A 40 8.87 -0.40 -9.47
N LEU A 41 7.71 -0.82 -9.01
CA LEU A 41 7.55 -1.41 -7.69
C LEU A 41 8.06 -2.86 -7.66
N SER A 42 8.40 -3.35 -6.47
CA SER A 42 8.60 -4.78 -6.24
C SER A 42 7.31 -5.57 -6.52
N GLU A 43 7.44 -6.87 -6.81
CA GLU A 43 6.28 -7.73 -7.06
C GLU A 43 5.30 -7.74 -5.87
N SER A 44 5.82 -7.77 -4.63
CA SER A 44 5.00 -7.73 -3.41
C SER A 44 4.26 -6.40 -3.24
N ASP A 45 4.94 -5.27 -3.49
CA ASP A 45 4.32 -3.94 -3.40
C ASP A 45 3.28 -3.75 -4.50
N ALA A 46 3.61 -4.19 -5.73
CA ALA A 46 2.68 -4.14 -6.85
C ALA A 46 1.40 -4.97 -6.57
N ALA A 47 1.53 -6.17 -6.02
CA ALA A 47 0.40 -7.01 -5.66
C ALA A 47 -0.46 -6.39 -4.54
N ALA A 48 0.18 -5.83 -3.50
CA ALA A 48 -0.52 -5.15 -2.41
C ALA A 48 -1.26 -3.90 -2.90
N LEU A 49 -0.60 -3.06 -3.71
CA LEU A 49 -1.19 -1.86 -4.31
C LEU A 49 -2.35 -2.22 -5.24
N SER A 50 -2.14 -3.20 -6.12
CA SER A 50 -3.18 -3.70 -7.03
C SER A 50 -4.43 -4.16 -6.28
N THR A 51 -4.25 -4.91 -5.19
CA THR A 51 -5.37 -5.34 -4.34
C THR A 51 -6.18 -4.16 -3.80
N VAL A 52 -5.50 -3.12 -3.30
CA VAL A 52 -6.17 -1.90 -2.80
C VAL A 52 -6.95 -1.21 -3.92
N LEU A 53 -6.33 -1.02 -5.09
CA LEU A 53 -6.93 -0.28 -6.19
C LEU A 53 -8.10 -1.02 -6.83
N LEU A 54 -8.01 -2.34 -6.99
CA LEU A 54 -9.08 -3.15 -7.58
C LEU A 54 -10.29 -3.34 -6.65
N GLN A 55 -10.07 -3.36 -5.34
CA GLN A 55 -11.16 -3.50 -4.34
C GLN A 55 -11.82 -2.17 -3.97
N ALA A 56 -11.32 -1.04 -4.47
CA ALA A 56 -11.86 0.26 -4.17
C ALA A 56 -13.27 0.46 -4.78
N ASN A 57 -14.16 1.10 -4.02
CA ASN A 57 -15.55 1.32 -4.44
C ASN A 57 -15.68 2.61 -5.26
N TYR A 58 -15.54 2.48 -6.57
CA TYR A 58 -15.57 3.61 -7.50
C TYR A 58 -17.00 4.12 -7.74
N LYS A 59 -17.18 5.44 -7.64
CA LYS A 59 -18.47 6.12 -7.89
C LYS A 59 -18.26 7.39 -8.72
N LYS A 60 -19.22 7.74 -9.56
CA LYS A 60 -19.26 9.04 -10.19
C LYS A 60 -19.45 10.11 -9.13
N THR A 61 -18.51 11.04 -8.99
CA THR A 61 -18.59 12.15 -8.02
C THR A 61 -17.91 13.39 -8.59
N GLY A 62 -18.34 14.57 -8.19
CA GLY A 62 -17.68 15.84 -8.52
C GLY A 62 -16.55 16.21 -7.55
N LYS A 63 -16.18 15.33 -6.60
CA LYS A 63 -15.06 15.62 -5.68
C LYS A 63 -13.75 15.62 -6.43
N THR A 64 -12.95 16.64 -6.20
CA THR A 64 -11.59 16.78 -6.69
C THR A 64 -10.61 16.56 -5.54
N ALA A 65 -9.46 16.01 -5.82
CA ALA A 65 -8.33 15.86 -4.91
C ALA A 65 -7.04 16.20 -5.67
N ASP A 66 -5.95 16.39 -4.96
CA ASP A 66 -4.64 16.63 -5.55
C ASP A 66 -4.00 15.26 -5.93
N TYR A 67 -4.32 14.79 -7.12
CA TYR A 67 -3.84 13.50 -7.65
C TYR A 67 -2.40 13.64 -8.16
N ARG A 68 -1.43 13.37 -7.30
CA ARG A 68 0.01 13.49 -7.61
C ARG A 68 0.65 12.19 -8.07
N TYR A 69 0.05 11.04 -7.76
CA TYR A 69 0.59 9.74 -8.14
C TYR A 69 -0.20 9.15 -9.29
N ASN A 70 0.50 8.73 -10.34
CA ASN A 70 -0.06 7.94 -11.43
C ASN A 70 0.46 6.51 -11.30
N VAL A 71 -0.43 5.55 -11.18
CA VAL A 71 -0.13 4.13 -11.01
C VAL A 71 -0.56 3.40 -12.28
N ASP A 72 0.38 2.83 -13.00
CA ASP A 72 0.14 1.94 -14.13
C ASP A 72 0.16 0.49 -13.65
N LEU A 73 -0.99 -0.17 -13.73
CA LEU A 73 -1.16 -1.59 -13.46
C LEU A 73 -1.47 -2.33 -14.78
N GLY A 74 -0.41 -2.70 -15.52
CA GLY A 74 -0.57 -3.43 -16.77
C GLY A 74 -1.37 -2.68 -17.84
N GLY A 75 -1.16 -1.38 -17.97
CA GLY A 75 -1.84 -0.49 -18.91
C GLY A 75 -3.12 0.15 -18.37
N GLN A 76 -3.50 -0.12 -17.13
CA GLN A 76 -4.60 0.57 -16.44
C GLN A 76 -4.03 1.67 -15.55
N ILE A 77 -4.38 2.91 -15.84
CA ILE A 77 -3.87 4.08 -15.12
C ILE A 77 -4.83 4.50 -14.03
N TYR A 78 -4.35 4.49 -12.79
CA TYR A 78 -5.03 5.00 -11.60
C TYR A 78 -4.33 6.26 -11.13
N GLU A 79 -5.09 7.30 -10.84
CA GLU A 79 -4.58 8.53 -10.24
C GLU A 79 -4.88 8.50 -8.75
N VAL A 80 -3.85 8.63 -7.93
CA VAL A 80 -3.94 8.51 -6.46
C VAL A 80 -3.61 9.86 -5.82
N ALA A 81 -4.45 10.26 -4.86
CA ALA A 81 -4.19 11.36 -3.95
C ALA A 81 -4.08 10.82 -2.53
N LEU A 82 -3.08 11.27 -1.79
CA LEU A 82 -2.87 10.99 -0.38
C LEU A 82 -2.75 12.32 0.36
N ASP A 83 -3.47 12.44 1.47
CA ASP A 83 -3.45 13.60 2.35
C ASP A 83 -3.33 13.14 3.80
N TRP A 84 -2.37 13.73 4.52
CA TRP A 84 -2.20 13.52 5.95
C TRP A 84 -2.97 14.58 6.72
N LYS A 85 -4.04 14.18 7.38
CA LYS A 85 -4.90 15.07 8.14
C LYS A 85 -5.48 14.37 9.36
N ASP A 86 -5.57 15.10 10.48
CA ASP A 86 -6.13 14.61 11.74
C ASP A 86 -5.45 13.31 12.23
N ASN A 87 -4.12 13.24 12.11
CA ASN A 87 -3.28 12.09 12.46
C ASN A 87 -3.68 10.80 11.73
N THR A 88 -4.17 10.93 10.50
CA THR A 88 -4.49 9.77 9.67
C THR A 88 -4.25 10.05 8.18
N TRP A 89 -3.97 8.99 7.43
CA TRP A 89 -3.93 9.06 5.98
C TRP A 89 -5.34 9.01 5.40
N ASN A 90 -5.61 9.95 4.52
CA ASN A 90 -6.82 10.03 3.72
C ASN A 90 -6.44 9.84 2.26
N GLY A 91 -6.85 8.72 1.68
CA GLY A 91 -6.55 8.41 0.28
C GLY A 91 -7.79 8.49 -0.59
N SER A 92 -7.61 8.92 -1.81
CA SER A 92 -8.61 8.77 -2.87
C SER A 92 -7.95 8.33 -4.17
N VAL A 93 -8.69 7.56 -4.95
CA VAL A 93 -8.24 7.03 -6.24
C VAL A 93 -9.23 7.41 -7.31
N ARG A 94 -8.73 7.87 -8.45
CA ARG A 94 -9.53 8.12 -9.65
C ARG A 94 -9.16 7.11 -10.75
N TYR A 95 -10.17 6.47 -11.32
CA TYR A 95 -10.04 5.54 -12.43
C TYR A 95 -11.23 5.68 -13.39
N ASN A 96 -10.96 5.86 -14.68
CA ASN A 96 -11.98 6.04 -15.72
C ASN A 96 -13.05 7.09 -15.36
N GLY A 97 -12.64 8.22 -14.77
CA GLY A 97 -13.53 9.31 -14.39
C GLY A 97 -14.42 9.02 -13.18
N GLN A 98 -14.21 7.93 -12.48
CA GLN A 98 -14.85 7.59 -11.21
C GLN A 98 -13.85 7.73 -10.06
N VAL A 99 -14.33 8.03 -8.87
CA VAL A 99 -13.51 8.22 -7.67
C VAL A 99 -13.92 7.25 -6.57
N ALA A 100 -12.93 6.66 -5.91
CA ALA A 100 -13.10 5.91 -4.69
C ALA A 100 -12.35 6.59 -3.54
N MET A 101 -12.97 6.69 -2.36
CA MET A 101 -12.29 7.03 -1.12
C MET A 101 -11.73 5.76 -0.51
N LEU A 102 -10.46 5.76 -0.16
CA LEU A 102 -9.82 4.64 0.50
C LEU A 102 -10.16 4.66 2.01
N VAL A 103 -10.38 3.49 2.57
CA VAL A 103 -10.44 3.34 4.04
C VAL A 103 -9.05 3.55 4.63
N THR A 104 -8.96 3.89 5.92
CA THR A 104 -7.69 4.20 6.59
C THR A 104 -6.61 3.13 6.36
N LYS A 105 -6.95 1.84 6.53
CA LYS A 105 -6.04 0.73 6.27
C LYS A 105 -5.44 0.79 4.85
N SER A 106 -6.27 0.95 3.84
CA SER A 106 -5.84 1.04 2.44
C SER A 106 -4.99 2.29 2.17
N SER A 107 -5.37 3.43 2.77
CA SER A 107 -4.59 4.67 2.67
C SER A 107 -3.20 4.51 3.28
N CYS A 108 -3.09 3.86 4.45
CA CYS A 108 -1.82 3.56 5.12
C CYS A 108 -0.95 2.63 4.27
N THR A 109 -1.54 1.58 3.69
CA THR A 109 -0.81 0.66 2.80
C THR A 109 -0.23 1.40 1.60
N VAL A 110 -1.04 2.21 0.91
CA VAL A 110 -0.58 2.97 -0.27
C VAL A 110 0.51 3.96 0.11
N ALA A 111 0.31 4.73 1.19
CA ALA A 111 1.29 5.70 1.68
C ALA A 111 2.64 5.05 2.03
N SER A 112 2.61 3.90 2.72
CA SER A 112 3.82 3.15 3.07
C SER A 112 4.57 2.64 1.84
N ILE A 113 3.86 2.06 0.86
CA ILE A 113 4.46 1.59 -0.39
C ILE A 113 5.10 2.77 -1.15
N PHE A 114 4.41 3.89 -1.27
CA PHE A 114 4.94 5.04 -2.00
C PHE A 114 6.17 5.62 -1.31
N ALA A 115 6.12 5.77 0.01
CA ALA A 115 7.25 6.26 0.79
C ALA A 115 8.48 5.35 0.68
N SER A 116 8.33 4.04 0.86
CA SER A 116 9.45 3.08 0.79
C SER A 116 10.08 2.97 -0.60
N ASN A 117 9.35 3.35 -1.65
CA ASN A 117 9.83 3.41 -3.02
C ASN A 117 10.32 4.82 -3.42
N HIS A 118 10.59 5.69 -2.45
CA HIS A 118 11.11 7.07 -2.65
C HIS A 118 10.20 8.00 -3.46
N LEU A 119 8.93 7.67 -3.59
CA LEU A 119 7.96 8.52 -4.27
C LEU A 119 7.63 9.73 -3.38
N GLY A 120 8.17 10.90 -3.75
CA GLY A 120 8.08 12.12 -2.95
C GLY A 120 9.28 12.38 -2.03
N GLY A 121 10.38 11.62 -2.17
CA GLY A 121 11.64 11.79 -1.44
C GLY A 121 11.93 10.70 -0.41
N THR A 122 13.16 10.64 0.05
CA THR A 122 13.62 9.72 1.10
C THR A 122 13.67 10.48 2.41
N PRO A 123 12.92 10.07 3.45
CA PRO A 123 12.98 10.73 4.73
C PRO A 123 14.32 10.50 5.43
N GLU A 124 14.80 11.52 6.13
CA GLU A 124 15.97 11.42 6.99
C GLU A 124 15.56 11.03 8.42
N ARG A 125 16.41 10.24 9.09
CA ARG A 125 16.25 9.91 10.51
C ARG A 125 16.73 11.08 11.35
N ASP A 126 15.83 11.70 12.10
CA ASP A 126 16.18 12.75 13.05
C ASP A 126 16.42 12.13 14.45
N THR A 127 17.55 11.41 14.59
CA THR A 127 17.90 10.72 15.84
C THR A 127 18.13 11.68 17.00
N ALA A 128 18.41 12.96 16.73
CA ALA A 128 18.53 13.97 17.77
C ALA A 128 17.23 14.21 18.56
N LYS A 129 16.10 13.86 17.97
CA LYS A 129 14.77 13.93 18.61
C LYS A 129 14.34 12.62 19.28
N TRP A 130 15.15 11.57 19.17
CA TRP A 130 14.82 10.30 19.79
C TRP A 130 15.03 10.35 21.30
N PRO A 131 14.30 9.55 22.08
CA PRO A 131 14.58 9.32 23.49
C PRO A 131 16.03 8.87 23.71
N ALA A 132 16.62 9.31 24.81
CA ALA A 132 18.06 9.09 25.08
C ALA A 132 18.45 7.60 25.13
N ASP A 133 17.53 6.74 25.51
CA ASP A 133 17.70 5.27 25.59
C ASP A 133 17.83 4.58 24.22
N VAL A 134 17.42 5.25 23.14
CA VAL A 134 17.48 4.71 21.76
C VAL A 134 18.19 5.63 20.77
N GLN A 135 18.79 6.73 21.24
CA GLN A 135 19.38 7.75 20.36
C GLN A 135 20.50 7.21 19.47
N ASP A 136 21.28 6.25 19.96
CA ASP A 136 22.40 5.61 19.24
C ASP A 136 22.02 4.25 18.65
N LEU A 137 20.73 3.90 18.65
CA LEU A 137 20.26 2.61 18.16
C LEU A 137 20.49 2.47 16.64
N ALA A 138 21.13 1.38 16.24
CA ALA A 138 21.35 1.09 14.82
C ALA A 138 20.07 0.58 14.15
N ILE A 139 19.83 1.07 12.93
CA ILE A 139 18.76 0.60 12.05
C ILE A 139 19.40 -0.05 10.83
N THR A 140 19.28 -1.35 10.73
CA THR A 140 19.74 -2.13 9.58
C THR A 140 18.73 -2.07 8.44
N PRO A 141 19.13 -1.75 7.20
CA PRO A 141 18.23 -1.72 6.06
C PRO A 141 17.52 -3.08 5.86
N LYS A 142 16.23 -3.04 5.60
CA LYS A 142 15.38 -4.20 5.32
C LYS A 142 14.31 -3.78 4.31
N ALA A 143 14.10 -4.58 3.27
CA ALA A 143 13.06 -4.33 2.28
C ALA A 143 12.09 -5.52 2.26
N GLU A 144 10.94 -5.38 2.92
CA GLU A 144 9.95 -6.45 3.01
C GLU A 144 8.54 -5.85 3.21
N SER A 145 7.54 -6.37 2.48
CA SER A 145 6.14 -6.07 2.77
C SER A 145 5.63 -6.99 3.87
N MET A 146 5.10 -6.41 4.93
CA MET A 146 4.59 -7.10 6.12
C MET A 146 3.18 -6.62 6.44
N ALA A 147 2.48 -7.28 7.34
CA ALA A 147 1.16 -6.85 7.79
C ALA A 147 1.13 -6.66 9.31
N THR A 148 0.37 -5.66 9.78
CA THR A 148 0.09 -5.51 11.21
C THR A 148 -0.72 -6.70 11.73
N ALA A 149 -0.32 -7.27 12.86
CA ALA A 149 -1.02 -8.40 13.49
C ALA A 149 -2.16 -7.94 14.41
N ASN A 150 -2.07 -6.71 14.90
CA ASN A 150 -3.05 -6.03 15.76
C ASN A 150 -3.08 -4.55 15.36
N ASP A 151 -3.98 -3.78 15.98
CA ASP A 151 -3.87 -2.33 15.94
C ASP A 151 -2.55 -1.93 16.62
N VAL A 152 -1.72 -1.16 15.93
CA VAL A 152 -0.37 -0.84 16.38
C VAL A 152 -0.09 0.66 16.30
N ASN A 153 0.55 1.19 17.33
CA ASN A 153 1.02 2.56 17.31
C ASN A 153 2.24 2.72 16.41
N VAL A 154 2.14 3.60 15.45
CA VAL A 154 3.26 4.13 14.65
C VAL A 154 3.88 5.26 15.41
N ARG A 155 5.20 5.22 15.62
CA ARG A 155 5.91 6.14 16.52
C ARG A 155 7.05 6.89 15.83
N THR A 156 7.47 8.00 16.44
CA THR A 156 8.55 8.86 15.93
C THR A 156 9.95 8.28 16.16
N ALA A 157 10.09 7.32 17.06
CA ALA A 157 11.35 6.64 17.36
C ALA A 157 11.07 5.17 17.75
N PRO A 158 12.08 4.28 17.71
CA PRO A 158 11.95 2.87 18.07
C PRO A 158 11.91 2.66 19.60
N SER A 159 10.96 3.30 20.26
CA SER A 159 10.77 3.26 21.73
C SER A 159 9.30 3.49 22.09
N THR A 160 8.82 2.81 23.15
CA THR A 160 7.50 3.07 23.72
C THR A 160 7.39 4.44 24.39
N ASN A 161 8.52 5.10 24.68
CA ASN A 161 8.60 6.44 25.24
C ASN A 161 8.51 7.55 24.18
N SER A 162 8.48 7.21 22.90
CA SER A 162 8.37 8.20 21.81
C SER A 162 6.92 8.54 21.47
N ASP A 163 6.73 9.68 20.80
CA ASP A 163 5.41 10.16 20.40
C ASP A 163 4.73 9.20 19.42
N VAL A 164 3.42 9.07 19.56
CA VAL A 164 2.58 8.31 18.64
C VAL A 164 2.13 9.22 17.49
N LEU A 165 2.48 8.86 16.27
CA LEU A 165 2.04 9.53 15.06
C LEU A 165 0.60 9.15 14.71
N MET A 166 0.28 7.86 14.80
CA MET A 166 -1.07 7.32 14.58
C MET A 166 -1.18 5.90 15.14
N THR A 167 -2.39 5.38 15.20
CA THR A 167 -2.66 3.96 15.38
C THR A 167 -3.03 3.34 14.04
N MET A 168 -2.25 2.38 13.59
CA MET A 168 -2.45 1.67 12.33
C MET A 168 -3.33 0.44 12.56
N PRO A 169 -4.43 0.26 11.80
CA PRO A 169 -5.34 -0.86 11.98
C PRO A 169 -4.69 -2.23 11.72
N THR A 170 -5.25 -3.27 12.35
CA THR A 170 -4.92 -4.68 12.09
C THR A 170 -4.97 -5.02 10.59
N ASP A 171 -4.10 -5.92 10.15
CA ASP A 171 -3.97 -6.40 8.77
C ASP A 171 -3.67 -5.28 7.73
N THR A 172 -3.13 -4.15 8.18
CA THR A 172 -2.60 -3.14 7.25
C THR A 172 -1.26 -3.61 6.70
N VAL A 173 -1.13 -3.64 5.38
CA VAL A 173 0.15 -3.93 4.72
C VAL A 173 1.05 -2.71 4.82
N VAL A 174 2.29 -2.93 5.24
CA VAL A 174 3.34 -1.91 5.34
C VAL A 174 4.60 -2.36 4.63
N ALA A 175 5.27 -1.44 3.97
CA ALA A 175 6.60 -1.68 3.42
C ALA A 175 7.64 -1.30 4.49
N VAL A 176 8.33 -2.32 5.00
CA VAL A 176 9.40 -2.17 5.98
C VAL A 176 10.68 -1.77 5.26
N THR A 177 11.34 -0.72 5.74
CA THR A 177 12.58 -0.17 5.16
C THR A 177 13.81 -0.42 6.03
N GLY A 178 13.60 -0.79 7.29
CA GLY A 178 14.67 -1.10 8.22
C GLY A 178 14.20 -1.89 9.44
N VAL A 179 15.15 -2.42 10.19
CA VAL A 179 14.93 -3.08 11.47
C VAL A 179 15.97 -2.60 12.47
N SER A 180 15.53 -2.27 13.67
CA SER A 180 16.44 -1.89 14.77
C SER A 180 17.13 -3.11 15.39
N ASP A 181 18.24 -2.88 16.05
CA ASP A 181 18.73 -3.80 17.07
C ASP A 181 17.67 -3.96 18.18
N GLU A 182 17.84 -5.00 19.01
CA GLU A 182 16.96 -5.24 20.15
C GLU A 182 17.05 -4.10 21.19
N THR A 183 15.87 -3.70 21.67
CA THR A 183 15.73 -2.77 22.80
C THR A 183 15.05 -3.50 23.97
N ASP A 184 14.85 -2.84 25.09
CA ASP A 184 14.06 -3.38 26.22
C ASP A 184 12.60 -3.72 25.79
N ASP A 185 12.10 -3.04 24.75
CA ASP A 185 10.77 -3.28 24.18
C ASP A 185 10.77 -4.33 23.04
N GLY A 186 11.94 -4.89 22.67
CA GLY A 186 12.17 -5.76 21.52
C GLY A 186 12.63 -4.97 20.28
N ALA A 187 12.70 -5.64 19.13
CA ALA A 187 13.06 -5.00 17.87
C ALA A 187 11.92 -4.14 17.32
N TRP A 188 12.28 -3.16 16.49
CA TRP A 188 11.34 -2.26 15.83
C TRP A 188 11.57 -2.28 14.33
N TYR A 189 10.48 -2.26 13.56
CA TYR A 189 10.52 -2.06 12.12
C TYR A 189 10.40 -0.58 11.78
N GLU A 190 11.29 -0.12 10.90
CA GLU A 190 11.18 1.20 10.29
C GLU A 190 10.29 1.13 9.06
N ILE A 191 9.44 2.12 8.93
CA ILE A 191 8.69 2.42 7.71
C ILE A 191 8.90 3.89 7.36
N TRP A 192 8.80 4.23 6.08
CA TRP A 192 8.76 5.63 5.67
C TRP A 192 7.31 6.06 5.56
N TYR A 193 7.00 7.16 6.22
CA TYR A 193 5.63 7.56 6.42
C TYR A 193 5.52 9.09 6.42
N ASN A 194 4.85 9.68 5.40
CA ASN A 194 4.67 11.12 5.28
C ASN A 194 5.97 11.92 5.46
N GLU A 195 6.98 11.64 4.64
CA GLU A 195 8.29 12.32 4.66
C GLU A 195 9.10 12.15 5.96
N VAL A 196 8.70 11.22 6.83
CA VAL A 196 9.42 10.87 8.05
C VAL A 196 9.68 9.39 8.17
N CYS A 197 10.77 9.02 8.83
CA CYS A 197 10.96 7.68 9.33
C CYS A 197 10.04 7.47 10.54
N ALA A 198 9.31 6.35 10.54
CA ALA A 198 8.40 5.98 11.60
C ALA A 198 8.61 4.52 12.01
N TYR A 199 8.17 4.15 13.20
CA TYR A 199 8.56 2.87 13.80
C TYR A 199 7.35 2.11 14.34
N LEU A 200 7.36 0.79 14.06
CA LEU A 200 6.39 -0.18 14.55
C LEU A 200 7.12 -1.22 15.39
N ASN A 201 6.64 -1.54 16.58
CA ASN A 201 7.24 -2.63 17.35
C ASN A 201 7.02 -3.97 16.62
N ALA A 202 8.11 -4.71 16.38
CA ALA A 202 8.14 -5.91 15.54
C ALA A 202 7.20 -7.02 16.03
N LYS A 203 6.92 -7.09 17.33
CA LYS A 203 5.99 -8.09 17.91
C LYS A 203 4.54 -7.97 17.42
N TYR A 204 4.18 -6.81 16.85
CA TYR A 204 2.84 -6.54 16.31
C TYR A 204 2.78 -6.57 14.78
N VAL A 205 3.84 -7.05 14.14
CA VAL A 205 3.94 -7.14 12.68
C VAL A 205 4.24 -8.59 12.29
N LYS A 206 3.59 -9.08 11.26
CA LYS A 206 3.73 -10.45 10.75
C LYS A 206 4.12 -10.45 9.28
N SER A 207 4.88 -11.45 8.85
CA SER A 207 5.15 -11.65 7.43
C SER A 207 3.85 -11.95 6.68
N ILE A 208 3.74 -11.41 5.46
CA ILE A 208 2.68 -11.77 4.54
C ILE A 208 3.09 -13.11 3.94
N SER A 209 2.44 -14.21 4.34
CA SER A 209 2.62 -15.47 3.62
C SER A 209 2.07 -15.26 2.20
N SER A 210 2.93 -15.35 1.19
CA SER A 210 2.47 -15.53 -0.17
C SER A 210 1.60 -16.79 -0.14
N ALA A 211 0.30 -16.64 -0.45
CA ALA A 211 -0.55 -17.80 -0.65
C ALA A 211 0.13 -18.63 -1.74
N ALA A 212 0.68 -19.78 -1.34
CA ALA A 212 1.23 -20.74 -2.27
C ALA A 212 0.14 -21.01 -3.30
N ALA A 213 0.46 -20.78 -4.57
CA ALA A 213 -0.37 -21.23 -5.66
C ALA A 213 -0.63 -22.73 -5.46
N SER A 214 -1.84 -23.08 -5.04
CA SER A 214 -2.30 -24.46 -4.98
C SER A 214 -2.39 -24.94 -6.43
N THR A 215 -1.31 -25.50 -6.94
CA THR A 215 -1.36 -26.38 -8.11
C THR A 215 -2.07 -27.64 -7.67
N ASN A 216 -3.38 -27.67 -7.84
CA ASN A 216 -4.11 -28.94 -7.90
C ASN A 216 -3.72 -29.63 -9.19
N GLY A 217 -2.98 -30.75 -9.05
CA GLY A 217 -2.73 -31.72 -10.12
C GLY A 217 -3.98 -32.53 -10.47
#